data_45a8689203e9199f7c19ea3dea9e5c0a
#
_entry.id   45a8689203e9199f7c19ea3dea9e5c0a
#
_cell.length_a   1.000
_cell.length_b   1.000
_cell.length_c   1.000
_cell.angle_alpha   90.00
_cell.angle_beta   90.00
_cell.angle_gamma   90.00
#
_symmetry.space_group_name_H-M   'P 1'
#
loop_
_entity.id
_entity.type
_entity.pdbx_description
1 polymer ?
#
loop_
_entity_poly.entity_id
_entity_poly.type
_entity_poly.pdbx_seq_one_letter_code
_entity_poly.pdbx_strand_id
1 'polypeptide(L)'
;LSEFVYGKTWSELSQKDRMVAKGIADVKSGKIKEIRDAIGMETNEFNPYRKRLIRKGIVSGEIRGYVYFTLPLFEEYVIENY
;
A
#
# COMPACT_ATOMS: atom_id res chain seq x y z
N LEU A 1 11.30 10.66 21.56
CA LEU A 1 11.52 9.68 20.53
C LEU A 1 10.24 9.01 20.15
N SER A 2 9.81 9.30 18.97
CA SER A 2 8.58 8.75 18.48
C SER A 2 8.91 7.66 17.49
N GLU A 3 8.57 6.45 17.84
CA GLU A 3 8.81 5.34 16.94
C GLU A 3 7.49 4.79 16.48
N PHE A 4 7.32 4.85 15.19
CA PHE A 4 6.20 4.16 14.59
C PHE A 4 6.62 2.74 14.35
N VAL A 5 6.15 1.85 15.21
CA VAL A 5 6.55 0.45 15.14
C VAL A 5 5.64 -0.25 14.14
N TYR A 6 6.06 -0.27 12.89
CA TYR A 6 5.27 -0.89 11.83
C TYR A 6 5.67 -2.33 11.57
N GLY A 7 6.61 -2.86 12.35
CA GLY A 7 7.04 -4.22 12.15
C GLY A 7 5.92 -5.23 12.27
N LYS A 8 5.03 -5.04 13.27
CA LYS A 8 3.91 -5.95 13.44
C LYS A 8 2.94 -5.83 12.27
N THR A 9 2.62 -4.61 11.88
CA THR A 9 1.73 -4.39 10.74
C THR A 9 2.31 -5.04 9.49
N TRP A 10 3.60 -4.82 9.25
CA TRP A 10 4.29 -5.37 8.10
C TRP A 10 4.28 -6.90 8.13
N SER A 11 4.51 -7.49 9.31
CA SER A 11 4.57 -8.94 9.42
C SER A 11 3.21 -9.59 9.20
N GLU A 12 2.13 -8.85 9.41
CA GLU A 12 0.78 -9.37 9.20
C GLU A 12 0.37 -9.33 7.73
N LEU A 13 1.13 -8.65 6.88
CA LEU A 13 0.82 -8.57 5.47
C LEU A 13 1.39 -9.78 4.74
N SER A 14 0.58 -10.33 3.81
CA SER A 14 1.08 -11.39 2.94
C SER A 14 2.11 -10.81 1.98
N GLN A 15 2.82 -11.71 1.29
CA GLN A 15 3.81 -11.27 0.32
C GLN A 15 3.17 -10.43 -0.78
N LYS A 16 1.97 -10.81 -1.21
CA LYS A 16 1.24 -10.03 -2.22
C LYS A 16 0.79 -8.68 -1.67
N ASP A 17 0.35 -8.65 -0.41
CA ASP A 17 -0.01 -7.37 0.22
C ASP A 17 1.18 -6.43 0.24
N ARG A 18 2.36 -6.95 0.57
CA ARG A 18 3.58 -6.15 0.61
C ARG A 18 3.95 -5.65 -0.78
N MET A 19 3.74 -6.48 -1.79
CA MET A 19 4.02 -6.08 -3.17
C MET A 19 3.11 -4.92 -3.58
N VAL A 20 1.84 -4.99 -3.24
CA VAL A 20 0.90 -3.91 -3.52
C VAL A 20 1.31 -2.65 -2.77
N ALA A 21 1.68 -2.78 -1.50
CA ALA A 21 2.12 -1.63 -0.71
C ALA A 21 3.37 -0.99 -1.32
N LYS A 22 4.30 -1.81 -1.80
CA LYS A 22 5.50 -1.29 -2.45
C LYS A 22 5.16 -0.52 -3.71
N GLY A 23 4.20 -1.04 -4.50
CA GLY A 23 3.76 -0.34 -5.68
C GLY A 23 3.15 1.02 -5.34
N ILE A 24 2.35 1.06 -4.27
CA ILE A 24 1.76 2.32 -3.82
C ILE A 24 2.86 3.30 -3.39
N ALA A 25 3.89 2.80 -2.70
CA ALA A 25 4.98 3.65 -2.25
C ALA A 25 5.81 4.19 -3.42
N ASP A 26 6.00 3.37 -4.46
CA ASP A 26 6.82 3.76 -5.60
C ASP A 26 6.10 4.73 -6.53
N VAL A 27 4.78 4.61 -6.66
CA VAL A 27 4.01 5.43 -7.57
C VAL A 27 3.52 6.66 -6.80
N LYS A 28 4.22 7.76 -6.97
CA LYS A 28 3.97 8.96 -6.19
C LYS A 28 2.64 9.62 -6.52
N SER A 29 2.10 9.39 -7.70
CA SER A 29 0.84 9.99 -8.10
C SER A 29 -0.35 9.44 -7.32
N GLY A 30 -0.25 8.22 -6.83
CA GLY A 30 -1.34 7.55 -6.15
C GLY A 30 -2.43 7.01 -7.07
N LYS A 31 -2.23 7.12 -8.38
CA LYS A 31 -3.24 6.63 -9.34
C LYS A 31 -3.23 5.12 -9.36
N ILE A 32 -4.41 4.54 -9.15
CA ILE A 32 -4.56 3.08 -9.12
C ILE A 32 -4.08 2.45 -10.41
N LYS A 33 -4.39 3.07 -11.55
CA LYS A 33 -3.97 2.53 -12.84
C LYS A 33 -2.46 2.44 -12.93
N GLU A 34 -1.77 3.47 -12.50
CA GLU A 34 -0.30 3.47 -12.55
C GLU A 34 0.30 2.48 -11.57
N ILE A 35 -0.33 2.34 -10.40
CA ILE A 35 0.12 1.36 -9.42
C ILE A 35 -0.03 -0.06 -9.98
N ARG A 36 -1.19 -0.36 -10.57
CA ARG A 36 -1.41 -1.68 -11.15
C ARG A 36 -0.41 -1.97 -12.27
N ASP A 37 -0.16 -0.97 -13.11
CA ASP A 37 0.82 -1.15 -14.19
C ASP A 37 2.21 -1.43 -13.63
N ALA A 38 2.57 -0.75 -12.54
CA ALA A 38 3.89 -0.93 -11.95
C ALA A 38 4.11 -2.32 -11.37
N ILE A 39 3.05 -2.93 -10.83
CA ILE A 39 3.17 -4.24 -10.20
C ILE A 39 2.58 -5.36 -11.07
N GLY A 40 2.04 -5.03 -12.25
CA GLY A 40 1.58 -6.03 -13.19
C GLY A 40 0.30 -6.74 -12.76
N MET A 41 -0.60 -6.05 -12.09
CA MET A 41 -1.86 -6.64 -11.63
C MET A 41 -3.04 -6.11 -12.43
N GLU A 42 -3.97 -7.02 -12.72
CA GLU A 42 -5.25 -6.64 -13.29
C GLU A 42 -6.16 -6.08 -12.20
N THR A 43 -7.21 -5.38 -12.63
CA THR A 43 -8.15 -4.78 -11.69
C THR A 43 -8.74 -5.82 -10.73
N ASN A 44 -9.13 -6.97 -11.25
CA ASN A 44 -9.73 -8.03 -10.43
C ASN A 44 -8.75 -8.57 -9.40
N GLU A 45 -7.47 -8.62 -9.75
CA GLU A 45 -6.46 -9.10 -8.83
C GLU A 45 -6.12 -8.05 -7.79
N PHE A 46 -6.09 -6.79 -8.20
CA PHE A 46 -5.67 -5.69 -7.32
C PHE A 46 -6.73 -5.37 -6.26
N ASN A 47 -8.00 -5.39 -6.63
CA ASN A 47 -9.07 -4.90 -5.75
C ASN A 47 -9.13 -5.59 -4.39
N PRO A 48 -8.99 -6.92 -4.27
CA PRO A 48 -9.03 -7.54 -2.94
C PRO A 48 -7.93 -7.03 -2.02
N TYR A 49 -6.74 -6.81 -2.56
CA TYR A 49 -5.62 -6.31 -1.75
C TYR A 49 -5.87 -4.87 -1.34
N ARG A 50 -6.36 -4.06 -2.27
CA ARG A 50 -6.69 -2.67 -1.97
C ARG A 50 -7.71 -2.59 -0.83
N LYS A 51 -8.76 -3.40 -0.90
CA LYS A 51 -9.78 -3.39 0.14
C LYS A 51 -9.22 -3.84 1.48
N ARG A 52 -8.34 -4.82 1.47
CA ARG A 52 -7.73 -5.30 2.70
C ARG A 52 -6.86 -4.23 3.34
N LEU A 53 -6.06 -3.54 2.54
CA LEU A 53 -5.20 -2.48 3.06
C LEU A 53 -6.03 -1.32 3.61
N ILE A 54 -7.15 -1.01 2.97
CA ILE A 54 -8.05 0.02 3.48
C ILE A 54 -8.65 -0.42 4.81
N ARG A 55 -9.08 -1.67 4.89
CA ARG A 55 -9.67 -2.19 6.11
C ARG A 55 -8.69 -2.17 7.27
N LYS A 56 -7.43 -2.43 6.99
CA LYS A 56 -6.38 -2.38 8.01
C LYS A 56 -5.97 -0.97 8.39
N GLY A 57 -6.50 0.04 7.70
CA GLY A 57 -6.15 1.42 8.00
C GLY A 57 -4.80 1.85 7.48
N ILE A 58 -4.23 1.08 6.55
CA ILE A 58 -2.92 1.39 6.00
C ILE A 58 -3.01 2.42 4.89
N VAL A 59 -4.05 2.32 4.07
CA VAL A 59 -4.25 3.26 2.96
C VAL A 59 -5.68 3.77 2.97
N SER A 60 -5.89 4.89 2.27
CA SER A 60 -7.20 5.48 2.09
C SER A 60 -7.62 5.38 0.64
N GLY A 61 -8.87 5.01 0.40
CA GLY A 61 -9.44 4.98 -0.94
C GLY A 61 -10.58 5.97 -1.11
N GLU A 62 -10.56 7.08 -0.37
CA GLU A 62 -11.64 8.05 -0.41
C GLU A 62 -11.75 8.78 -1.73
N ILE A 63 -10.62 8.96 -2.42
CA ILE A 63 -10.60 9.65 -3.71
C ILE A 63 -10.68 8.59 -4.80
N ARG A 64 -11.71 8.68 -5.63
CA ARG A 64 -11.95 7.70 -6.66
C ARG A 64 -10.78 7.63 -7.62
N GLY A 65 -10.28 6.41 -7.86
CA GLY A 65 -9.15 6.20 -8.75
C GLY A 65 -7.80 6.42 -8.13
N TYR A 66 -7.75 6.76 -6.84
CA TYR A 66 -6.51 7.02 -6.14
C TYR A 66 -6.44 6.23 -4.84
N VAL A 67 -5.21 5.97 -4.39
CA VAL A 67 -5.00 5.34 -3.09
C VAL A 67 -3.74 5.94 -2.47
N TYR A 68 -3.81 6.28 -1.20
CA TYR A 68 -2.71 6.93 -0.48
C TYR A 68 -2.51 6.27 0.87
N PHE A 69 -1.28 6.27 1.35
CA PHE A 69 -1.00 5.81 2.70
C PHE A 69 -1.61 6.77 3.71
N THR A 70 -2.19 6.19 4.78
CA THR A 70 -2.73 6.99 5.87
C THR A 70 -1.81 6.98 7.09
N LEU A 71 -0.89 6.02 7.17
CA LEU A 71 0.02 5.93 8.30
C LEU A 71 1.24 6.80 8.04
N PRO A 72 1.59 7.69 8.99
CA PRO A 72 2.75 8.55 8.79
C PRO A 72 4.04 7.73 8.66
N LEU A 73 4.88 8.10 7.70
CA LEU A 73 6.18 7.47 7.48
C LEU A 73 6.11 6.00 7.05
N PHE A 74 4.90 5.48 6.81
CA PHE A 74 4.79 4.08 6.40
C PHE A 74 5.35 3.88 4.99
N GLU A 75 5.23 4.89 4.14
CA GLU A 75 5.80 4.82 2.79
C GLU A 75 7.30 4.57 2.87
N GLU A 76 8.00 5.31 3.71
CA GLU A 76 9.43 5.11 3.88
C GLU A 76 9.73 3.74 4.45
N TYR A 77 8.92 3.29 5.40
CA TYR A 77 9.11 1.96 5.98
C TYR A 77 9.00 0.88 4.92
N VAL A 78 8.02 0.97 4.04
CA VAL A 78 7.83 -0.01 2.98
C VAL A 78 9.04 -0.02 2.05
N ILE A 79 9.52 1.15 1.65
CA ILE A 79 10.64 1.24 0.75
C ILE A 79 11.89 0.63 1.36
N GLU A 80 12.10 0.85 2.67
CA GLU A 80 13.29 0.33 3.34
C GLU A 80 13.23 -1.17 3.61
N ASN A 81 12.03 -1.72 3.76
CA ASN A 81 11.90 -3.09 4.24
C ASN A 81 11.43 -4.08 3.17
N TYR A 82 11.09 -3.61 2.01
CA TYR A 82 10.68 -4.51 0.94
C TYR A 82 11.94 -5.01 0.21
#